data_a762c332c21a7c3c8ff5ebc705710282
#
_entry.id   a762c332c21a7c3c8ff5ebc705710282
#
_cell.length_a   1.000
_cell.length_b   1.000
_cell.length_c   1.000
_cell.angle_alpha   90.00
_cell.angle_beta   90.00
_cell.angle_gamma   90.00
#
_symmetry.space_group_name_H-M   'P 1'
#
loop_
_entity.id
_entity.type
_entity.pdbx_description
1 polymer ?
#
loop_
_entity_poly.entity_id
_entity_poly.type
_entity_poly.pdbx_seq_one_letter_code
_entity_poly.pdbx_strand_id
1 'polypeptide(L)'
;MPWRPEMGYHGIACVGGEGFSVNTVLGTMFKLLAVAWRPPTAGPWIEAVVSGMMARDLAEASAALELSPAAIEAFSAALSTYEGADAEEALHAIRREETRLFIGSDPVVENSEGTWLQRAHGVAHPIRMINNHSVAVADFMKECGVVRKGKYNDCIDYLSNEFDFCGYLADGGTLSVPE
;
A
#
# COMPACT_ATOMS: atom_id res chain seq x y z
N MET A 1 -8.15 -12.95 14.26
CA MET A 1 -8.88 -11.68 14.44
C MET A 1 -9.37 -11.21 13.09
N PRO A 2 -10.61 -10.78 12.92
CA PRO A 2 -11.06 -10.29 11.62
C PRO A 2 -10.32 -8.99 11.29
N TRP A 3 -9.75 -8.93 10.10
CA TRP A 3 -9.15 -7.73 9.54
C TRP A 3 -10.16 -6.57 9.58
N ARG A 4 -9.78 -5.43 10.17
CA ARG A 4 -10.62 -4.23 10.26
C ARG A 4 -10.11 -3.18 9.28
N PRO A 5 -10.89 -2.79 8.27
CA PRO A 5 -10.53 -1.71 7.34
C PRO A 5 -10.69 -0.30 7.95
N GLU A 6 -11.03 -0.20 9.22
CA GLU A 6 -11.29 1.07 9.91
C GLU A 6 -10.04 1.69 10.55
N MET A 7 -8.86 1.08 10.38
CA MET A 7 -7.64 1.73 10.82
C MET A 7 -7.29 2.84 9.84
N GLY A 8 -7.80 4.03 10.19
CA GLY A 8 -7.21 5.28 9.72
C GLY A 8 -5.71 5.24 10.00
N TYR A 9 -4.95 5.97 9.22
CA TYR A 9 -3.52 6.16 9.45
C TYR A 9 -3.32 6.66 10.89
N HIS A 10 -2.78 5.81 11.73
CA HIS A 10 -2.30 6.18 13.05
C HIS A 10 -0.79 6.15 12.96
N GLY A 11 -0.16 7.32 12.99
CA GLY A 11 1.30 7.45 12.95
C GLY A 11 1.98 6.49 13.92
N ILE A 12 3.15 6.04 13.56
CA ILE A 12 3.96 5.16 14.40
C ILE A 12 4.45 6.01 15.58
N ALA A 13 3.90 5.76 16.77
CA ALA A 13 4.52 6.28 17.97
C ALA A 13 5.88 5.56 18.12
N CYS A 14 6.97 6.27 17.91
CA CYS A 14 8.30 5.81 18.30
C CYS A 14 8.31 5.66 19.82
N VAL A 15 7.97 4.48 20.32
CA VAL A 15 8.16 4.12 21.72
C VAL A 15 9.63 3.76 21.85
N GLY A 16 10.41 4.69 22.37
CA GLY A 16 11.81 4.47 22.69
C GLY A 16 11.98 3.29 23.65
N GLY A 17 12.82 2.33 23.28
CA GLY A 17 13.57 1.58 24.26
C GLY A 17 13.32 0.10 24.45
N GLU A 18 12.66 -0.65 23.54
CA GLU A 18 12.85 -2.10 23.49
C GLU A 18 12.92 -2.54 22.04
N GLY A 19 13.94 -3.31 21.66
CA GLY A 19 14.28 -3.61 20.27
C GLY A 19 13.11 -4.25 19.51
N PHE A 20 12.57 -3.50 18.55
CA PHE A 20 11.64 -4.04 17.59
C PHE A 20 12.32 -5.17 16.79
N SER A 21 11.63 -6.30 16.64
CA SER A 21 12.12 -7.32 15.73
C SER A 21 12.11 -6.78 14.29
N VAL A 22 13.05 -7.21 13.45
CA VAL A 22 13.10 -6.85 12.02
C VAL A 22 11.75 -7.09 11.34
N ASN A 23 11.04 -8.13 11.72
CA ASN A 23 9.71 -8.45 11.19
C ASN A 23 8.66 -7.37 11.51
N THR A 24 8.71 -6.78 12.71
CA THR A 24 7.78 -5.69 13.08
C THR A 24 8.03 -4.43 12.24
N VAL A 25 9.30 -4.07 12.01
CA VAL A 25 9.65 -2.92 11.15
C VAL A 25 9.24 -3.19 9.71
N LEU A 26 9.50 -4.40 9.21
CA LEU A 26 9.10 -4.82 7.87
C LEU A 26 7.57 -4.77 7.70
N GLY A 27 6.83 -5.29 8.67
CA GLY A 27 5.36 -5.23 8.68
C GLY A 27 4.84 -3.80 8.66
N THR A 28 5.49 -2.91 9.42
CA THR A 28 5.19 -1.49 9.42
C THR A 28 5.45 -0.84 8.06
N MET A 29 6.59 -1.12 7.43
CA MET A 29 6.92 -0.61 6.10
C MET A 29 5.86 -1.04 5.07
N PHE A 30 5.48 -2.31 5.05
CA PHE A 30 4.44 -2.78 4.13
C PHE A 30 3.08 -2.10 4.36
N LYS A 31 2.69 -1.86 5.60
CA LYS A 31 1.46 -1.12 5.92
C LYS A 31 1.52 0.34 5.46
N LEU A 32 2.66 1.00 5.62
CA LEU A 32 2.87 2.35 5.10
C LEU A 32 2.76 2.39 3.57
N LEU A 33 3.40 1.44 2.88
CA LEU A 33 3.28 1.30 1.43
C LEU A 33 1.84 1.02 1.01
N ALA A 34 1.13 0.14 1.70
CA ALA A 34 -0.28 -0.14 1.44
C ALA A 34 -1.13 1.13 1.52
N VAL A 35 -0.93 1.95 2.55
CA VAL A 35 -1.63 3.23 2.72
C VAL A 35 -1.26 4.22 1.63
N ALA A 36 0.02 4.32 1.28
CA ALA A 36 0.51 5.24 0.26
C ALA A 36 -0.04 4.91 -1.16
N TRP A 37 -0.26 3.62 -1.44
CA TRP A 37 -0.79 3.14 -2.72
C TRP A 37 -2.33 3.04 -2.78
N ARG A 38 -3.03 3.34 -1.69
CA ARG A 38 -4.50 3.43 -1.71
C ARG A 38 -4.97 4.71 -2.37
N PRO A 39 -6.17 4.70 -2.97
CA PRO A 39 -6.78 5.93 -3.47
C PRO A 39 -6.79 7.03 -2.39
N PRO A 40 -6.39 8.26 -2.74
CA PRO A 40 -6.32 9.37 -1.79
C PRO A 40 -7.69 9.71 -1.20
N THR A 41 -7.76 9.79 0.13
CA THR A 41 -9.01 10.06 0.86
C THR A 41 -8.90 11.28 1.76
N ALA A 42 -10.04 11.94 2.00
CA ALA A 42 -10.14 12.98 3.03
C ALA A 42 -9.93 12.41 4.45
N GLY A 43 -9.65 13.28 5.41
CA GLY A 43 -9.40 12.90 6.79
C GLY A 43 -7.99 12.36 7.02
N PRO A 44 -7.79 11.29 7.81
CA PRO A 44 -6.47 10.88 8.29
C PRO A 44 -5.40 10.66 7.20
N TRP A 45 -5.80 10.22 6.00
CA TRP A 45 -4.86 10.01 4.90
C TRP A 45 -4.18 11.32 4.48
N ILE A 46 -4.98 12.32 4.10
CA ILE A 46 -4.43 13.61 3.64
C ILE A 46 -3.78 14.39 4.78
N GLU A 47 -4.29 14.28 6.01
CA GLU A 47 -3.69 14.86 7.20
C GLU A 47 -2.27 14.33 7.44
N ALA A 48 -2.06 13.03 7.23
CA ALA A 48 -0.72 12.42 7.32
C ALA A 48 0.24 12.94 6.25
N VAL A 49 -0.27 13.25 5.05
CA VAL A 49 0.53 13.85 3.97
C VAL A 49 0.90 15.30 4.31
N VAL A 50 -0.08 16.16 4.57
CA VAL A 50 0.16 17.60 4.77
C VAL A 50 0.88 17.93 6.09
N SER A 51 0.82 17.05 7.08
CA SER A 51 1.64 17.15 8.30
C SER A 51 3.07 16.65 8.14
N GLY A 52 3.41 16.06 6.99
CA GLY A 52 4.72 15.41 6.76
C GLY A 52 4.91 14.09 7.53
N MET A 53 3.89 13.61 8.24
CA MET A 53 3.97 12.38 9.05
C MET A 53 4.25 11.16 8.17
N MET A 54 3.53 11.00 7.06
CA MET A 54 3.72 9.87 6.14
C MET A 54 5.15 9.81 5.59
N ALA A 55 5.73 10.94 5.21
CA ALA A 55 7.10 11.01 4.70
C ALA A 55 8.13 10.63 5.77
N ARG A 56 7.96 11.12 7.01
CA ARG A 56 8.83 10.77 8.14
C ARG A 56 8.77 9.29 8.49
N ASP A 57 7.57 8.73 8.63
CA ASP A 57 7.39 7.33 9.00
C ASP A 57 8.00 6.38 7.96
N LEU A 58 7.85 6.70 6.67
CA LEU A 58 8.51 5.95 5.58
C LEU A 58 10.04 6.06 5.64
N ALA A 59 10.57 7.24 5.92
CA ALA A 59 12.01 7.44 6.04
C ALA A 59 12.58 6.67 7.24
N GLU A 60 11.92 6.70 8.39
CA GLU A 60 12.32 5.99 9.61
C GLU A 60 12.28 4.46 9.41
N ALA A 61 11.19 3.93 8.85
CA ALA A 61 11.08 2.50 8.57
C ALA A 61 12.13 2.03 7.55
N SER A 62 12.40 2.84 6.54
CA SER A 62 13.42 2.55 5.52
C SER A 62 14.82 2.54 6.09
N ALA A 63 15.15 3.49 6.96
CA ALA A 63 16.44 3.55 7.63
C ALA A 63 16.65 2.33 8.56
N ALA A 64 15.59 1.91 9.28
CA ALA A 64 15.64 0.75 10.15
C ALA A 64 15.78 -0.59 9.39
N LEU A 65 15.36 -0.62 8.12
CA LEU A 65 15.52 -1.77 7.23
C LEU A 65 16.78 -1.68 6.34
N GLU A 66 17.60 -0.66 6.52
CA GLU A 66 18.80 -0.43 5.70
C GLU A 66 18.53 -0.40 4.18
N LEU A 67 17.34 0.11 3.79
CA LEU A 67 16.97 0.19 2.38
C LEU A 67 17.78 1.29 1.66
N SER A 68 17.87 1.15 0.33
CA SER A 68 18.56 2.14 -0.49
C SER A 68 17.95 3.55 -0.32
N PRO A 69 18.72 4.56 0.07
CA PRO A 69 18.19 5.89 0.32
C PRO A 69 17.51 6.53 -0.89
N ALA A 70 18.02 6.29 -2.10
CA ALA A 70 17.62 7.01 -3.31
C ALA A 70 16.11 6.90 -3.65
N ALA A 71 15.51 5.70 -3.52
CA ALA A 71 14.09 5.52 -3.79
C ALA A 71 13.21 6.20 -2.75
N ILE A 72 13.65 6.14 -1.48
CA ILE A 72 12.94 6.72 -0.35
C ILE A 72 13.03 8.25 -0.38
N GLU A 73 14.20 8.79 -0.69
CA GLU A 73 14.40 10.24 -0.85
C GLU A 73 13.50 10.81 -1.94
N ALA A 74 13.38 10.15 -3.10
CA ALA A 74 12.51 10.59 -4.18
C ALA A 74 11.03 10.59 -3.75
N PHE A 75 10.58 9.54 -3.06
CA PHE A 75 9.20 9.44 -2.58
C PHE A 75 8.92 10.46 -1.47
N SER A 76 9.80 10.56 -0.47
CA SER A 76 9.68 11.53 0.62
C SER A 76 9.70 12.96 0.09
N ALA A 77 10.57 13.29 -0.87
CA ALA A 77 10.60 14.60 -1.51
C ALA A 77 9.28 14.92 -2.21
N ALA A 78 8.69 13.95 -2.93
CA ALA A 78 7.40 14.13 -3.58
C ALA A 78 6.27 14.41 -2.57
N LEU A 79 6.21 13.68 -1.46
CA LEU A 79 5.24 13.92 -0.38
C LEU A 79 5.47 15.27 0.32
N SER A 80 6.72 15.64 0.55
CA SER A 80 7.08 16.90 1.23
C SER A 80 6.66 18.14 0.44
N THR A 81 6.36 18.03 -0.86
CA THR A 81 5.80 19.15 -1.63
C THR A 81 4.42 19.59 -1.14
N TYR A 82 3.72 18.73 -0.41
CA TYR A 82 2.41 19.00 0.16
C TYR A 82 2.46 19.35 1.66
N GLU A 83 3.64 19.32 2.29
CA GLU A 83 3.77 19.63 3.71
C GLU A 83 3.38 21.09 4.00
N GLY A 84 2.46 21.28 4.95
CA GLY A 84 1.91 22.58 5.29
C GLY A 84 0.89 23.16 4.29
N ALA A 85 0.56 22.42 3.23
CA ALA A 85 -0.48 22.82 2.27
C ALA A 85 -1.88 22.70 2.86
N ASP A 86 -2.85 23.40 2.26
CA ASP A 86 -4.26 23.16 2.53
C ASP A 86 -4.65 21.72 2.15
N ALA A 87 -5.31 21.03 3.06
CA ALA A 87 -5.61 19.60 2.92
C ALA A 87 -6.55 19.30 1.73
N GLU A 88 -7.51 20.19 1.45
CA GLU A 88 -8.45 20.01 0.35
C GLU A 88 -7.75 20.25 -0.99
N GLU A 89 -6.95 21.30 -1.10
CA GLU A 89 -6.17 21.60 -2.30
C GLU A 89 -5.15 20.49 -2.60
N ALA A 90 -4.42 20.02 -1.57
CA ALA A 90 -3.47 18.92 -1.68
C ALA A 90 -4.17 17.62 -2.14
N LEU A 91 -5.32 17.28 -1.53
CA LEU A 91 -6.10 16.11 -1.90
C LEU A 91 -6.56 16.17 -3.37
N HIS A 92 -7.04 17.33 -3.82
CA HIS A 92 -7.44 17.50 -5.21
C HIS A 92 -6.25 17.40 -6.18
N ALA A 93 -5.09 17.92 -5.82
CA ALA A 93 -3.89 17.83 -6.63
C ALA A 93 -3.42 16.36 -6.76
N ILE A 94 -3.36 15.63 -5.65
CA ILE A 94 -2.96 14.22 -5.62
C ILE A 94 -3.95 13.35 -6.40
N ARG A 95 -5.26 13.55 -6.24
CA ARG A 95 -6.29 12.82 -6.99
C ARG A 95 -6.21 13.02 -8.49
N ARG A 96 -5.83 14.23 -8.95
CA ARG A 96 -5.60 14.48 -10.39
C ARG A 96 -4.44 13.64 -10.91
N GLU A 97 -3.34 13.58 -10.17
CA GLU A 97 -2.19 12.76 -10.55
C GLU A 97 -2.49 11.26 -10.47
N GLU A 98 -3.18 10.81 -9.43
CA GLU A 98 -3.66 9.43 -9.33
C GLU A 98 -4.52 9.04 -10.54
N THR A 99 -5.49 9.89 -10.90
CA THR A 99 -6.34 9.65 -12.06
C THR A 99 -5.52 9.58 -13.36
N ARG A 100 -4.55 10.48 -13.54
CA ARG A 100 -3.67 10.49 -14.71
C ARG A 100 -2.79 9.25 -14.80
N LEU A 101 -2.28 8.76 -13.65
CA LEU A 101 -1.33 7.66 -13.62
C LEU A 101 -1.98 6.29 -13.69
N PHE A 102 -3.07 6.08 -12.94
CA PHE A 102 -3.61 4.75 -12.66
C PHE A 102 -5.01 4.49 -13.23
N ILE A 103 -5.76 5.55 -13.57
CA ILE A 103 -7.15 5.42 -14.00
C ILE A 103 -7.29 5.68 -15.48
N GLY A 104 -8.03 4.82 -16.16
CA GLY A 104 -8.31 4.97 -17.58
C GLY A 104 -8.16 3.66 -18.35
N SER A 105 -8.38 3.76 -19.66
CA SER A 105 -8.27 2.58 -20.54
C SER A 105 -6.83 2.17 -20.80
N ASP A 106 -5.89 3.10 -20.63
CA ASP A 106 -4.45 2.87 -20.82
C ASP A 106 -3.68 3.70 -19.79
N PRO A 107 -3.64 3.27 -18.51
CA PRO A 107 -2.94 4.00 -17.46
C PRO A 107 -1.43 4.02 -17.71
N VAL A 108 -0.80 5.09 -17.26
CA VAL A 108 0.68 5.24 -17.35
C VAL A 108 1.39 4.20 -16.50
N VAL A 109 0.77 3.84 -15.36
CA VAL A 109 1.28 2.86 -14.40
C VAL A 109 0.19 1.85 -14.09
N GLU A 110 0.53 0.57 -14.19
CA GLU A 110 -0.37 -0.50 -13.76
C GLU A 110 -0.20 -0.72 -12.24
N ASN A 111 -1.31 -0.69 -11.53
CA ASN A 111 -1.36 -0.91 -10.08
C ASN A 111 -1.87 -2.32 -9.69
N SER A 112 -2.14 -3.17 -10.68
CA SER A 112 -2.53 -4.56 -10.55
C SER A 112 -1.41 -5.46 -11.06
N GLU A 113 -0.93 -6.39 -10.22
CA GLU A 113 0.11 -7.34 -10.58
C GLU A 113 -0.26 -8.15 -11.83
N GLY A 114 -1.46 -8.72 -11.84
CA GLY A 114 -1.91 -9.56 -12.94
C GLY A 114 -2.02 -8.82 -14.27
N THR A 115 -2.38 -7.55 -14.26
CA THR A 115 -2.39 -6.71 -15.46
C THR A 115 -0.98 -6.39 -15.91
N TRP A 116 -0.10 -6.05 -14.98
CA TRP A 116 1.31 -5.77 -15.25
C TRP A 116 2.03 -7.00 -15.84
N LEU A 117 1.85 -8.18 -15.25
CA LEU A 117 2.41 -9.45 -15.74
C LEU A 117 1.93 -9.78 -17.15
N GLN A 118 0.65 -9.61 -17.44
CA GLN A 118 0.13 -9.84 -18.79
C GLN A 118 0.81 -8.92 -19.81
N ARG A 119 0.99 -7.62 -19.49
CA ARG A 119 1.72 -6.68 -20.36
C ARG A 119 3.18 -7.09 -20.54
N ALA A 120 3.87 -7.46 -19.46
CA ALA A 120 5.25 -7.93 -19.50
C ALA A 120 5.43 -9.17 -20.38
N HIS A 121 4.41 -10.02 -20.48
CA HIS A 121 4.37 -11.17 -21.36
C HIS A 121 3.84 -10.86 -22.78
N GLY A 122 3.67 -9.59 -23.13
CA GLY A 122 3.31 -9.15 -24.49
C GLY A 122 1.81 -9.22 -24.81
N VAL A 123 0.93 -9.33 -23.80
CA VAL A 123 -0.52 -9.30 -24.02
C VAL A 123 -0.93 -7.86 -24.34
N ALA A 124 -1.39 -7.62 -25.57
CA ALA A 124 -1.76 -6.29 -26.05
C ALA A 124 -2.96 -5.69 -25.30
N HIS A 125 -3.92 -6.54 -24.93
CA HIS A 125 -5.14 -6.14 -24.23
C HIS A 125 -5.31 -6.96 -22.94
N PRO A 126 -4.63 -6.60 -21.85
CA PRO A 126 -4.67 -7.36 -20.61
C PRO A 126 -6.06 -7.28 -19.96
N ILE A 127 -6.44 -8.35 -19.29
CA ILE A 127 -7.68 -8.42 -18.48
C ILE A 127 -7.37 -7.76 -17.13
N ARG A 128 -8.07 -6.65 -16.83
CA ARG A 128 -7.74 -5.80 -15.69
C ARG A 128 -8.45 -6.15 -14.38
N MET A 129 -9.60 -6.80 -14.42
CA MET A 129 -10.37 -7.02 -13.19
C MET A 129 -10.11 -8.39 -12.57
N ILE A 130 -10.47 -9.45 -13.29
CA ILE A 130 -10.29 -10.82 -12.80
C ILE A 130 -9.53 -11.59 -13.88
N ASN A 131 -8.35 -12.03 -13.54
CA ASN A 131 -7.47 -12.83 -14.37
C ASN A 131 -6.86 -13.96 -13.54
N ASN A 132 -6.12 -14.86 -14.17
CA ASN A 132 -5.54 -16.03 -13.47
C ASN A 132 -4.60 -15.62 -12.32
N HIS A 133 -3.90 -14.50 -12.44
CA HIS A 133 -3.00 -14.01 -11.38
C HIS A 133 -3.81 -13.48 -10.19
N SER A 134 -4.84 -12.66 -10.43
CA SER A 134 -5.68 -12.15 -9.34
C SER A 134 -6.42 -13.28 -8.61
N VAL A 135 -6.79 -14.36 -9.30
CA VAL A 135 -7.35 -15.56 -8.68
C VAL A 135 -6.31 -16.27 -7.81
N ALA A 136 -5.08 -16.45 -8.31
CA ALA A 136 -4.00 -17.08 -7.55
C ALA A 136 -3.65 -16.28 -6.28
N VAL A 137 -3.59 -14.94 -6.37
CA VAL A 137 -3.39 -14.07 -5.20
C VAL A 137 -4.52 -14.25 -4.19
N ALA A 138 -5.78 -14.27 -4.66
CA ALA A 138 -6.94 -14.45 -3.79
C ALA A 138 -6.93 -15.81 -3.08
N ASP A 139 -6.59 -16.88 -3.79
CA ASP A 139 -6.49 -18.23 -3.23
C ASP A 139 -5.37 -18.31 -2.19
N PHE A 140 -4.20 -17.74 -2.48
CA PHE A 140 -3.10 -17.70 -1.53
C PHE A 140 -3.43 -16.89 -0.27
N MET A 141 -4.04 -15.72 -0.40
CA MET A 141 -4.52 -14.95 0.75
C MET A 141 -5.51 -15.75 1.60
N LYS A 142 -6.41 -16.50 0.95
CA LYS A 142 -7.38 -17.35 1.64
C LYS A 142 -6.71 -18.51 2.39
N GLU A 143 -5.71 -19.16 1.80
CA GLU A 143 -4.90 -20.19 2.46
C GLU A 143 -4.19 -19.63 3.70
N CYS A 144 -3.81 -18.35 3.68
CA CYS A 144 -3.23 -17.66 4.83
C CYS A 144 -4.29 -17.17 5.84
N GLY A 145 -5.57 -17.54 5.68
CA GLY A 145 -6.65 -17.14 6.59
C GLY A 145 -7.17 -15.71 6.37
N VAL A 146 -6.74 -15.03 5.28
CA VAL A 146 -7.21 -13.71 4.92
C VAL A 146 -8.39 -13.84 3.96
N VAL A 147 -9.56 -13.36 4.36
CA VAL A 147 -10.76 -13.37 3.53
C VAL A 147 -11.22 -11.95 3.25
N ARG A 148 -11.65 -11.72 2.02
CA ARG A 148 -12.21 -10.45 1.58
C ARG A 148 -13.47 -10.14 2.39
N LYS A 149 -13.53 -8.96 2.98
CA LYS A 149 -14.65 -8.51 3.79
C LYS A 149 -15.49 -7.51 3.01
N GLY A 150 -16.76 -7.85 2.73
CA GLY A 150 -17.77 -6.92 2.27
C GLY A 150 -17.80 -6.62 0.77
N LYS A 151 -18.38 -5.48 0.43
CA LYS A 151 -18.76 -5.06 -0.92
C LYS A 151 -17.67 -4.31 -1.69
N TYR A 152 -16.40 -4.46 -1.32
CA TYR A 152 -15.32 -3.80 -2.04
C TYR A 152 -15.12 -4.46 -3.40
N ASN A 153 -15.27 -3.67 -4.46
CA ASN A 153 -15.09 -4.11 -5.84
C ASN A 153 -13.66 -3.93 -6.35
N ASP A 154 -12.72 -3.56 -5.46
CA ASP A 154 -11.34 -3.39 -5.85
C ASP A 154 -10.69 -4.72 -6.24
N CYS A 155 -9.81 -4.67 -7.21
CA CYS A 155 -9.09 -5.86 -7.65
C CYS A 155 -8.20 -6.36 -6.51
N ILE A 156 -8.24 -7.67 -6.24
CA ILE A 156 -7.53 -8.26 -5.10
C ILE A 156 -6.01 -8.10 -5.22
N ASP A 157 -5.51 -8.12 -6.45
CA ASP A 157 -4.10 -7.99 -6.83
C ASP A 157 -3.66 -6.53 -7.07
N TYR A 158 -4.35 -5.55 -6.46
CA TYR A 158 -3.81 -4.20 -6.36
C TYR A 158 -2.63 -4.17 -5.39
N LEU A 159 -1.57 -3.46 -5.75
CA LEU A 159 -0.36 -3.33 -4.93
C LEU A 159 -0.66 -2.94 -3.49
N SER A 160 -1.65 -2.08 -3.26
CA SER A 160 -2.07 -1.71 -1.90
C SER A 160 -2.58 -2.91 -1.08
N ASN A 161 -3.31 -3.84 -1.70
CA ASN A 161 -3.82 -5.04 -1.04
C ASN A 161 -2.70 -6.05 -0.79
N GLU A 162 -1.77 -6.19 -1.74
CA GLU A 162 -0.62 -7.08 -1.61
C GLU A 162 0.34 -6.58 -0.53
N PHE A 163 0.61 -5.27 -0.45
CA PHE A 163 1.39 -4.70 0.65
C PHE A 163 0.71 -4.89 2.00
N ASP A 164 -0.61 -4.70 2.10
CA ASP A 164 -1.36 -4.98 3.34
C ASP A 164 -1.21 -6.44 3.76
N PHE A 165 -1.29 -7.36 2.79
CA PHE A 165 -1.11 -8.79 3.01
C PHE A 165 0.32 -9.14 3.44
N CYS A 166 1.33 -8.55 2.80
CA CYS A 166 2.73 -8.70 3.23
C CYS A 166 2.93 -8.19 4.66
N GLY A 167 2.31 -7.06 5.01
CA GLY A 167 2.31 -6.54 6.38
C GLY A 167 1.69 -7.51 7.39
N TYR A 168 0.56 -8.13 7.03
CA TYR A 168 -0.08 -9.16 7.84
C TYR A 168 0.84 -10.37 8.07
N LEU A 169 1.50 -10.85 7.03
CA LEU A 169 2.44 -11.98 7.15
C LEU A 169 3.65 -11.65 8.01
N ALA A 170 4.21 -10.45 7.86
CA ALA A 170 5.36 -9.98 8.64
C ALA A 170 5.03 -9.85 10.14
N ASP A 171 3.78 -9.52 10.47
CA ASP A 171 3.32 -9.46 11.87
C ASP A 171 3.01 -10.86 12.49
N GLY A 172 3.37 -11.93 11.82
CA GLY A 172 3.13 -13.29 12.29
C GLY A 172 1.75 -13.84 11.95
N GLY A 173 1.13 -13.30 10.90
CA GLY A 173 -0.04 -13.93 10.28
C GLY A 173 0.27 -15.38 9.94
N THR A 174 -0.46 -16.30 10.55
CA THR A 174 -0.22 -17.74 10.39
C THR A 174 -0.75 -18.20 9.05
N LEU A 175 0.10 -18.88 8.28
CA LEU A 175 -0.37 -19.84 7.28
C LEU A 175 -1.21 -20.86 8.01
N SER A 176 -2.53 -20.83 7.89
CA SER A 176 -3.35 -21.97 8.29
C SER A 176 -3.06 -23.08 7.28
N VAL A 177 -2.12 -23.97 7.64
CA VAL A 177 -1.93 -25.21 6.88
C VAL A 177 -3.23 -26.01 7.09
N PRO A 178 -4.01 -26.31 6.04
CA PRO A 178 -5.13 -27.23 6.18
C PRO A 178 -4.58 -28.60 6.58
N GLU A 179 -5.16 -29.19 7.63
CA GLU A 179 -4.94 -30.60 7.96
C GLU A 179 -5.47 -31.54 6.86
#